data_710e12e4dcefbeb52958bc6553d3ee5e
#
_entry.id   710e12e4dcefbeb52958bc6553d3ee5e
#
_cell.length_a   1.000
_cell.length_b   1.000
_cell.length_c   1.000
_cell.angle_alpha   90.00
_cell.angle_beta   90.00
_cell.angle_gamma   90.00
#
_symmetry.space_group_name_H-M   'P 1'
#
loop_
_entity.id
_entity.type
_entity.pdbx_description
1 polymer ?
#
loop_
_entity_poly.entity_id
_entity_poly.type
_entity_poly.pdbx_seq_one_letter_code
_entity_poly.pdbx_strand_id
1 'polypeptide(L)'
;MREIIAPYFACKRATAGLASDQKAIWIIDCWPVHIGEEFRAWMKQGYSNILVLYVPPNCTGKLQPQDVVVQKPLKGGIKAGFREFQVTKFREAQRTGNYKALCDFRISVIKPFTPTWLYAGWK
;
A
#
# COMPACT_ATOMS: atom_id res chain seq x y z
N MET A 1 2.18 -11.50 12.08
CA MET A 1 1.34 -11.42 13.30
C MET A 1 2.18 -11.24 14.56
N ARG A 2 3.02 -12.18 14.94
CA ARG A 2 3.72 -12.18 16.24
C ARG A 2 4.57 -10.93 16.50
N GLU A 3 5.31 -10.46 15.52
CA GLU A 3 6.32 -9.41 15.69
C GLU A 3 5.81 -8.00 15.46
N ILE A 4 4.69 -7.84 14.74
CA ILE A 4 4.20 -6.51 14.35
C ILE A 4 2.76 -6.30 14.80
N ILE A 5 1.79 -7.09 14.30
CA ILE A 5 0.36 -6.79 14.45
C ILE A 5 -0.12 -7.02 15.88
N ALA A 6 0.18 -8.16 16.49
CA ALA A 6 -0.24 -8.45 17.87
C ALA A 6 0.41 -7.50 18.89
N PRO A 7 1.73 -7.22 18.84
CA PRO A 7 2.36 -6.22 19.70
C PRO A 7 1.81 -4.81 19.48
N TYR A 8 1.52 -4.43 18.24
CA TYR A 8 0.91 -3.13 17.93
C TYR A 8 -0.43 -2.97 18.64
N PHE A 9 -1.33 -3.95 18.52
CA PHE A 9 -2.63 -3.89 19.20
C PHE A 9 -2.50 -3.92 20.72
N ALA A 10 -1.55 -4.69 21.27
CA ALA A 10 -1.28 -4.70 22.70
C ALA A 10 -0.80 -3.33 23.20
N CYS A 11 0.14 -2.72 22.49
CA CYS A 11 0.64 -1.38 22.80
C CYS A 11 -0.49 -0.33 22.73
N LYS A 12 -1.32 -0.37 21.68
CA LYS A 12 -2.44 0.57 21.53
C LYS A 12 -3.50 0.42 22.63
N ARG A 13 -3.83 -0.81 23.05
CA ARG A 13 -4.70 -1.02 24.20
C ARG A 13 -4.15 -0.42 25.48
N ALA A 14 -2.88 -0.70 25.77
CA ALA A 14 -2.20 -0.15 26.94
C ALA A 14 -2.17 1.39 26.93
N THR A 15 -1.82 2.00 25.80
CA THR A 15 -1.77 3.46 25.65
C THR A 15 -3.17 4.10 25.81
N ALA A 16 -4.21 3.42 25.38
CA ALA A 16 -5.60 3.89 25.49
C ALA A 16 -6.26 3.55 26.83
N GLY A 17 -5.55 2.90 27.76
CA GLY A 17 -6.12 2.48 29.06
C GLY A 17 -7.22 1.43 28.94
N LEU A 18 -7.24 0.64 27.86
CA LEU A 18 -8.26 -0.37 27.61
C LEU A 18 -7.88 -1.71 28.28
N ALA A 19 -8.90 -2.52 28.60
CA ALA A 19 -8.71 -3.84 29.16
C ALA A 19 -7.86 -4.75 28.22
N SER A 20 -7.12 -5.67 28.80
CA SER A 20 -6.23 -6.58 28.04
C SER A 20 -7.01 -7.51 27.10
N ASP A 21 -8.25 -7.82 27.43
CA ASP A 21 -9.18 -8.64 26.64
C ASP A 21 -9.98 -7.84 25.61
N GLN A 22 -9.87 -6.51 25.61
CA GLN A 22 -10.51 -5.65 24.62
C GLN A 22 -10.18 -6.11 23.21
N LYS A 23 -11.23 -6.39 22.43
CA LYS A 23 -11.09 -6.85 21.05
C LYS A 23 -10.58 -5.73 20.13
N ALA A 24 -9.69 -6.10 19.22
CA ALA A 24 -9.21 -5.25 18.14
C ALA A 24 -9.80 -5.72 16.81
N ILE A 25 -10.00 -4.81 15.86
CA ILE A 25 -10.44 -5.13 14.50
C ILE A 25 -9.25 -4.99 13.55
N TRP A 26 -9.00 -6.03 12.77
CA TRP A 26 -8.03 -6.02 11.71
C TRP A 26 -8.72 -6.16 10.35
N ILE A 27 -8.69 -5.08 9.56
CA ILE A 27 -9.32 -5.03 8.25
C ILE A 27 -8.32 -5.48 7.20
N ILE A 28 -8.63 -6.55 6.47
CA ILE A 28 -7.79 -7.11 5.42
C ILE A 28 -8.59 -7.41 4.15
N ASP A 29 -7.90 -7.61 3.04
CA ASP A 29 -8.52 -8.05 1.81
C ASP A 29 -8.94 -9.53 1.86
N CYS A 30 -9.81 -9.92 0.94
CA CYS A 30 -10.29 -11.29 0.79
C CYS A 30 -9.38 -12.15 -0.10
N TRP A 31 -8.06 -11.93 -0.03
CA TRP A 31 -7.13 -12.79 -0.76
C TRP A 31 -7.27 -14.25 -0.32
N PRO A 32 -7.17 -15.25 -1.26
CA PRO A 32 -7.42 -16.66 -0.95
C PRO A 32 -6.70 -17.20 0.29
N VAL A 33 -5.46 -16.75 0.52
CA VAL A 33 -4.68 -17.14 1.72
C VAL A 33 -5.33 -16.64 3.01
N HIS A 34 -5.90 -15.43 3.01
CA HIS A 34 -6.53 -14.84 4.19
C HIS A 34 -7.89 -15.44 4.54
N ILE A 35 -8.63 -15.90 3.53
CA ILE A 35 -9.95 -16.53 3.73
C ILE A 35 -9.85 -18.05 3.91
N GLY A 36 -8.67 -18.63 3.74
CA GLY A 36 -8.42 -20.07 3.92
C GLY A 36 -8.75 -20.54 5.34
N GLU A 37 -9.20 -21.78 5.44
CA GLU A 37 -9.59 -22.36 6.74
C GLU A 37 -8.42 -22.43 7.72
N GLU A 38 -7.24 -22.76 7.25
CA GLU A 38 -6.01 -22.81 8.05
C GLU A 38 -5.70 -21.45 8.69
N PHE A 39 -5.77 -20.37 7.92
CA PHE A 39 -5.54 -19.02 8.45
C PHE A 39 -6.58 -18.64 9.50
N ARG A 40 -7.85 -18.94 9.24
CA ARG A 40 -8.94 -18.63 10.19
C ARG A 40 -8.82 -19.44 11.48
N ALA A 41 -8.49 -20.73 11.38
CA ALA A 41 -8.26 -21.58 12.54
C ALA A 41 -7.07 -21.09 13.36
N TRP A 42 -5.96 -20.76 12.71
CA TRP A 42 -4.77 -20.20 13.35
C TRP A 42 -5.04 -18.86 14.04
N MET A 43 -5.79 -17.95 13.42
CA MET A 43 -6.21 -16.68 14.05
C MET A 43 -7.10 -16.92 15.27
N LYS A 44 -8.06 -17.81 15.18
CA LYS A 44 -8.98 -18.14 16.27
C LYS A 44 -8.23 -18.76 17.47
N GLN A 45 -7.27 -19.61 17.21
CA GLN A 45 -6.50 -20.30 18.25
C GLN A 45 -5.48 -19.38 18.94
N GLY A 46 -4.74 -18.60 18.16
CA GLY A 46 -3.60 -17.81 18.67
C GLY A 46 -3.92 -16.35 18.97
N TYR A 47 -4.99 -15.79 18.38
CA TYR A 47 -5.28 -14.35 18.41
C TYR A 47 -6.77 -14.06 18.53
N SER A 48 -7.46 -14.74 19.45
CA SER A 48 -8.91 -14.65 19.65
C SER A 48 -9.42 -13.24 19.99
N ASN A 49 -8.53 -12.37 20.47
CA ASN A 49 -8.82 -10.96 20.76
C ASN A 49 -8.66 -10.04 19.54
N ILE A 50 -8.26 -10.57 18.36
CA ILE A 50 -8.18 -9.82 17.11
C ILE A 50 -9.25 -10.35 16.16
N LEU A 51 -10.26 -9.53 15.89
CA LEU A 51 -11.32 -9.83 14.93
C LEU A 51 -10.87 -9.45 13.54
N VAL A 52 -10.87 -10.42 12.62
CA VAL A 52 -10.56 -10.18 11.21
C VAL A 52 -11.84 -9.78 10.48
N LEU A 53 -11.82 -8.60 9.86
CA LEU A 53 -12.88 -8.11 8.99
C LEU A 53 -12.38 -8.11 7.55
N TYR A 54 -13.06 -8.83 6.69
CA TYR A 54 -12.69 -8.95 5.28
C TYR A 54 -13.35 -7.86 4.44
N VAL A 55 -12.54 -7.17 3.63
CA VAL A 55 -13.05 -6.28 2.58
C VAL A 55 -13.63 -7.14 1.45
N PRO A 56 -14.89 -6.91 1.02
CA PRO A 56 -15.48 -7.70 -0.06
C PRO A 56 -14.66 -7.66 -1.35
N PRO A 57 -14.75 -8.70 -2.19
CA PRO A 57 -14.08 -8.72 -3.50
C PRO A 57 -14.42 -7.46 -4.32
N ASN A 58 -13.46 -6.96 -5.07
CA ASN A 58 -13.57 -5.75 -5.91
C ASN A 58 -13.87 -4.44 -5.14
N CYS A 59 -13.86 -4.45 -3.82
CA CYS A 59 -14.09 -3.26 -2.98
C CYS A 59 -12.81 -2.70 -2.35
N THR A 60 -11.64 -3.30 -2.58
CA THR A 60 -10.35 -2.91 -2.00
C THR A 60 -10.06 -1.41 -2.20
N GLY A 61 -10.23 -0.90 -3.41
CA GLY A 61 -9.99 0.51 -3.72
C GLY A 61 -11.01 1.50 -3.15
N LYS A 62 -12.09 1.01 -2.52
CA LYS A 62 -13.15 1.84 -1.91
C LYS A 62 -13.23 1.70 -0.40
N LEU A 63 -12.98 0.51 0.12
CA LEU A 63 -13.22 0.17 1.52
C LEU A 63 -11.94 -0.17 2.30
N GLN A 64 -10.83 -0.49 1.62
CA GLN A 64 -9.58 -0.76 2.33
C GLN A 64 -8.89 0.56 2.69
N PRO A 65 -8.74 0.89 3.99
CA PRO A 65 -8.21 2.19 4.41
C PRO A 65 -6.82 2.47 3.86
N GLN A 66 -5.99 1.44 3.72
CA GLN A 66 -4.64 1.57 3.18
C GLN A 66 -4.65 2.04 1.72
N ASP A 67 -5.52 1.48 0.88
CA ASP A 67 -5.61 1.86 -0.53
C ASP A 67 -6.27 3.22 -0.75
N VAL A 68 -7.27 3.53 0.07
CA VAL A 68 -8.05 4.77 -0.07
C VAL A 68 -7.31 5.98 0.50
N VAL A 69 -6.64 5.83 1.63
CA VAL A 69 -6.04 6.95 2.37
C VAL A 69 -4.52 6.95 2.25
N VAL A 70 -3.86 5.84 2.64
CA VAL A 70 -2.40 5.82 2.77
C VAL A 70 -1.69 5.74 1.41
N GLN A 71 -2.16 4.89 0.51
CA GLN A 71 -1.52 4.71 -0.80
C GLN A 71 -1.89 5.80 -1.82
N LYS A 72 -2.99 6.52 -1.63
CA LYS A 72 -3.44 7.53 -2.59
C LYS A 72 -2.46 8.69 -2.75
N PRO A 73 -1.94 9.33 -1.68
CA PRO A 73 -0.89 10.33 -1.79
C PRO A 73 0.38 9.79 -2.44
N LEU A 74 0.83 8.60 -2.03
CA LEU A 74 2.01 7.95 -2.60
C LEU A 74 1.87 7.70 -4.11
N LYS A 75 0.75 7.12 -4.53
CA LYS A 75 0.43 6.94 -5.96
C LYS A 75 0.33 8.28 -6.70
N GLY A 76 -0.17 9.33 -6.04
CA GLY A 76 -0.20 10.70 -6.56
C GLY A 76 1.20 11.24 -6.83
N GLY A 77 2.11 11.13 -5.88
CA GLY A 77 3.50 11.56 -6.00
C GLY A 77 4.25 10.83 -7.13
N ILE A 78 4.09 9.51 -7.22
CA ILE A 78 4.67 8.71 -8.31
C ILE A 78 4.15 9.19 -9.68
N LYS A 79 2.83 9.40 -9.80
CA LYS A 79 2.22 9.89 -11.04
C LYS A 79 2.71 11.29 -11.42
N ALA A 80 2.88 12.19 -10.45
CA ALA A 80 3.43 13.53 -10.68
C ALA A 80 4.87 13.46 -11.19
N GLY A 81 5.74 12.69 -10.53
CA GLY A 81 7.11 12.49 -10.97
C GLY A 81 7.22 11.87 -12.37
N PHE A 82 6.36 10.92 -12.68
CA PHE A 82 6.31 10.34 -14.04
C PHE A 82 5.87 11.37 -15.09
N ARG A 83 4.90 12.22 -14.79
CA ARG A 83 4.49 13.31 -15.70
C ARG A 83 5.62 14.29 -15.96
N GLU A 84 6.34 14.71 -14.93
CA GLU A 84 7.51 15.59 -15.07
C GLU A 84 8.60 14.95 -15.93
N PHE A 85 8.87 13.66 -15.74
CA PHE A 85 9.77 12.90 -16.58
C PHE A 85 9.33 12.93 -18.05
N GLN A 86 8.04 12.69 -18.33
CA GLN A 86 7.50 12.74 -19.70
C GLN A 86 7.64 14.14 -20.32
N VAL A 87 7.32 15.21 -19.56
CA VAL A 87 7.48 16.60 -20.03
C VAL A 87 8.94 16.92 -20.35
N THR A 88 9.86 16.48 -19.51
CA THR A 88 11.30 16.68 -19.74
C THR A 88 11.75 15.98 -21.00
N LYS A 89 11.35 14.73 -21.20
CA LYS A 89 11.64 13.96 -22.42
C LYS A 89 11.04 14.61 -23.67
N PHE A 90 9.84 15.14 -23.58
CA PHE A 90 9.21 15.87 -24.68
C PHE A 90 9.99 17.13 -25.07
N ARG A 91 10.39 17.95 -24.10
CA ARG A 91 11.22 19.14 -24.33
C ARG A 91 12.56 18.80 -24.96
N GLU A 92 13.20 17.74 -24.48
CA GLU A 92 14.45 17.23 -25.04
C GLU A 92 14.30 16.78 -26.50
N ALA A 93 13.21 16.06 -26.81
CA ALA A 93 12.90 15.62 -28.17
C ALA A 93 12.63 16.79 -29.11
N GLN A 94 11.91 17.83 -28.65
CA GLN A 94 11.71 19.06 -29.43
C GLN A 94 13.03 19.75 -29.74
N ARG A 95 13.95 19.81 -28.77
CA ARG A 95 15.27 20.45 -28.95
C ARG A 95 16.18 19.66 -29.88
N THR A 96 16.14 18.34 -29.83
CA THR A 96 17.06 17.45 -30.57
C THR A 96 16.49 16.90 -31.87
N GLY A 97 15.18 17.03 -32.10
CA GLY A 97 14.48 16.38 -33.21
C GLY A 97 14.33 14.86 -33.06
N ASN A 98 14.76 14.27 -31.96
CA ASN A 98 14.71 12.83 -31.71
C ASN A 98 13.46 12.40 -30.93
N TYR A 99 12.37 12.14 -31.65
CA TYR A 99 11.08 11.74 -31.07
C TYR A 99 10.99 10.24 -30.73
N LYS A 100 11.94 9.40 -31.16
CA LYS A 100 11.93 7.95 -30.84
C LYS A 100 12.10 7.71 -29.34
N ALA A 101 12.84 8.56 -28.63
CA ALA A 101 13.04 8.46 -27.18
C ALA A 101 11.77 8.77 -26.35
N LEU A 102 10.75 9.41 -26.93
CA LEU A 102 9.51 9.75 -26.24
C LEU A 102 8.67 8.52 -25.84
N CYS A 103 8.74 7.45 -26.61
CA CYS A 103 7.94 6.24 -26.41
C CYS A 103 8.71 5.13 -25.71
N ASP A 104 9.89 5.40 -25.18
CA ASP A 104 10.67 4.41 -24.47
C ASP A 104 10.30 4.38 -22.97
N PHE A 105 9.27 3.59 -22.64
CA PHE A 105 8.82 3.37 -21.28
C PHE A 105 9.27 2.01 -20.72
N ARG A 106 10.33 1.43 -21.25
CA ARG A 106 10.87 0.17 -20.72
C ARG A 106 11.28 0.35 -19.26
N ILE A 107 11.14 -0.71 -18.49
CA ILE A 107 11.49 -0.72 -17.06
C ILE A 107 12.94 -0.26 -16.84
N SER A 108 13.86 -0.64 -17.70
CA SER A 108 15.27 -0.23 -17.63
C SER A 108 15.47 1.28 -17.71
N VAL A 109 14.58 2.00 -18.40
CA VAL A 109 14.61 3.47 -18.54
C VAL A 109 13.95 4.16 -17.36
N ILE A 110 12.86 3.62 -16.83
CA ILE A 110 12.05 4.26 -15.79
C ILE A 110 12.57 3.92 -14.38
N LYS A 111 13.06 2.69 -14.18
CA LYS A 111 13.50 2.18 -12.88
C LYS A 111 14.48 3.10 -12.12
N PRO A 112 15.47 3.75 -12.75
CA PRO A 112 16.38 4.66 -12.04
C PRO A 112 15.70 5.86 -11.38
N PHE A 113 14.56 6.31 -11.90
CA PHE A 113 13.80 7.45 -11.38
C PHE A 113 12.78 7.09 -10.33
N THR A 114 12.35 5.83 -10.29
CA THR A 114 11.28 5.36 -9.40
C THR A 114 11.55 5.63 -7.92
N PRO A 115 12.76 5.45 -7.36
CA PRO A 115 13.05 5.76 -5.96
C PRO A 115 12.81 7.23 -5.60
N THR A 116 13.20 8.14 -6.50
CA THR A 116 12.98 9.59 -6.30
C THR A 116 11.49 9.93 -6.27
N TRP A 117 10.71 9.34 -7.15
CA TRP A 117 9.25 9.53 -7.19
C TRP A 117 8.54 8.95 -5.97
N LEU A 118 8.98 7.77 -5.52
CA LEU A 118 8.50 7.15 -4.28
C LEU A 118 8.78 8.05 -3.07
N TYR A 119 10.00 8.55 -2.97
CA TYR A 119 10.39 9.43 -1.88
C TYR A 119 9.61 10.75 -1.88
N ALA A 120 9.39 11.34 -3.04
CA ALA A 120 8.58 12.56 -3.18
C ALA A 120 7.11 12.34 -2.79
N GLY A 121 6.55 11.16 -3.08
CA GLY A 121 5.18 10.80 -2.70
C GLY A 121 5.04 10.37 -1.24
N TRP A 122 6.15 10.06 -0.55
CA TRP A 122 6.15 9.68 0.86
C TRP A 122 6.18 10.86 1.82
N LYS A 123 6.72 12.01 1.40
CA LYS A 123 6.72 13.26 2.18
C LYS A 123 5.36 13.94 2.21
#